data_0b41eee69864408729435035c168edbb
#
_entry.id   0b41eee69864408729435035c168edbb
#
_cell.length_a   1.000
_cell.length_b   1.000
_cell.length_c   1.000
_cell.angle_alpha   90.00
_cell.angle_beta   90.00
_cell.angle_gamma   90.00
#
_symmetry.space_group_name_H-M   'P 1'
#
loop_
_entity.id
_entity.type
_entity.pdbx_description
1 polymer ?
#
loop_
_entity_poly.entity_id
_entity_poly.type
_entity_poly.pdbx_seq_one_letter_code
_entity_poly.pdbx_strand_id
1 'polypeptide(L)'
;MPGKGSPDQPCGILFPLPLDVVYTEDGMAHTLMLRLADPSRHSSRMPALAVSPVPARKEQAAGFLTEAGMKAYLNGKLSSEHSVVAWTKLFEEEYRIGVELSPAANSAVHGRLYAATHARPDARFRILAWTGLKSPVNDEAEKLDSLGALVIGGEQRMARLTRDFIVPPPLTPLCPDIPESSGPVVIKWSLATSGVFAHGWLPGWCRDSTALSRPEGRVCLKLAKGRAHLIAACLGKPVPFAGWDMVRGESKPTQFAVPAGSVYYFLCEDTATAREFAILLHWRPRSDSYGEKGFGHGFASHHPASPDILKLADSLFKSEK
;
A
#
# COMPACT_ATOMS: atom_id res chain seq x y z
N MET A 1 -28.53 8.61 19.28
CA MET A 1 -27.48 9.00 20.26
C MET A 1 -26.28 8.13 19.96
N PRO A 2 -25.08 8.67 19.67
CA PRO A 2 -23.91 7.85 19.50
C PRO A 2 -23.50 7.28 20.86
N GLY A 3 -23.52 5.95 20.96
CA GLY A 3 -23.10 5.24 22.17
C GLY A 3 -21.65 5.57 22.48
N LYS A 4 -21.37 5.84 23.74
CA LYS A 4 -20.01 5.98 24.27
C LYS A 4 -19.26 4.68 23.99
N GLY A 5 -18.34 4.71 23.02
CA GLY A 5 -17.47 3.58 22.73
C GLY A 5 -16.62 3.24 23.96
N SER A 6 -16.42 1.96 24.17
CA SER A 6 -15.46 1.45 25.15
C SER A 6 -14.06 2.01 24.82
N PRO A 7 -13.20 2.35 25.80
CA PRO A 7 -11.88 2.93 25.56
C PRO A 7 -10.92 2.04 24.72
N ASP A 8 -11.27 0.79 24.48
CA ASP A 8 -10.47 -0.16 23.69
C ASP A 8 -10.84 -0.23 22.19
N GLN A 9 -11.70 0.66 21.69
CA GLN A 9 -12.14 0.61 20.30
C GLN A 9 -11.51 1.74 19.48
N PRO A 10 -10.68 1.42 18.48
CA PRO A 10 -10.20 2.44 17.57
C PRO A 10 -11.37 2.99 16.76
N CYS A 11 -11.72 4.25 17.02
CA CYS A 11 -12.61 5.02 16.16
C CYS A 11 -11.75 5.77 15.15
N GLY A 12 -11.99 5.58 13.85
CA GLY A 12 -11.30 6.32 12.81
C GLY A 12 -10.92 5.46 11.60
N ILE A 13 -10.15 6.08 10.70
CA ILE A 13 -9.66 5.42 9.50
C ILE A 13 -8.48 4.51 9.86
N LEU A 14 -8.50 3.31 9.28
CA LEU A 14 -7.44 2.34 9.40
C LEU A 14 -6.68 2.25 8.08
N PHE A 15 -5.36 2.22 8.17
CA PHE A 15 -4.45 2.11 7.03
C PHE A 15 -3.65 0.82 7.10
N PRO A 16 -3.35 0.18 5.97
CA PRO A 16 -2.47 -1.00 5.95
C PRO A 16 -1.16 -0.71 6.67
N LEU A 17 -0.72 -1.66 7.50
CA LEU A 17 0.57 -1.54 8.18
C LEU A 17 1.70 -1.53 7.14
N PRO A 18 2.59 -0.52 7.14
CA PRO A 18 3.73 -0.51 6.24
C PRO A 18 4.70 -1.65 6.53
N LEU A 19 5.22 -2.28 5.47
CA LEU A 19 6.08 -3.46 5.55
C LEU A 19 7.51 -3.15 6.03
N ASP A 20 7.83 -1.89 6.22
CA ASP A 20 9.06 -1.42 6.87
C ASP A 20 8.91 -1.24 8.39
N VAL A 21 7.78 -1.64 8.96
CA VAL A 21 7.57 -1.66 10.41
C VAL A 21 7.87 -3.04 10.96
N VAL A 22 8.70 -3.10 11.99
CA VAL A 22 9.05 -4.32 12.73
C VAL A 22 8.80 -4.11 14.22
N TYR A 23 8.59 -5.21 14.94
CA TYR A 23 8.39 -5.21 16.38
C TYR A 23 9.50 -5.97 17.09
N THR A 24 9.93 -5.44 18.22
CA THR A 24 10.79 -6.13 19.16
C THR A 24 9.98 -7.10 20.03
N GLU A 25 10.64 -8.00 20.76
CA GLU A 25 9.96 -8.97 21.64
C GLU A 25 9.13 -8.28 22.75
N ASP A 26 9.54 -7.11 23.19
CA ASP A 26 8.83 -6.28 24.17
C ASP A 26 7.70 -5.41 23.56
N GLY A 27 7.43 -5.58 22.25
CA GLY A 27 6.31 -4.92 21.56
C GLY A 27 6.58 -3.47 21.11
N MET A 28 7.82 -3.03 21.11
CA MET A 28 8.18 -1.72 20.57
C MET A 28 8.23 -1.77 19.04
N ALA A 29 7.60 -0.78 18.40
CA ALA A 29 7.59 -0.63 16.96
C ALA A 29 8.79 0.18 16.47
N HIS A 30 9.46 -0.32 15.45
CA HIS A 30 10.56 0.37 14.78
C HIS A 30 10.35 0.36 13.27
N THR A 31 10.80 1.42 12.60
CA THR A 31 10.91 1.42 11.15
C THR A 31 12.29 0.92 10.73
N LEU A 32 12.36 0.21 9.62
CA LEU A 32 13.62 -0.25 9.05
C LEU A 32 14.51 0.95 8.70
N MET A 33 15.82 0.74 8.84
CA MET A 33 16.86 1.70 8.45
C MET A 33 17.49 1.29 7.13
N LEU A 34 17.94 2.26 6.36
CA LEU A 34 18.68 2.00 5.13
C LEU A 34 20.16 1.79 5.42
N ARG A 35 20.75 0.75 4.81
CA ARG A 35 22.17 0.48 4.76
C ARG A 35 22.62 0.25 3.33
N LEU A 36 23.88 0.56 3.03
CA LEU A 36 24.46 0.22 1.75
C LEU A 36 24.36 -1.28 1.49
N ALA A 37 23.98 -1.61 0.28
CA ALA A 37 23.99 -2.98 -0.18
C ALA A 37 25.44 -3.45 -0.43
N ASP A 38 25.77 -4.65 0.04
CA ASP A 38 27.00 -5.32 -0.28
C ASP A 38 26.73 -6.36 -1.39
N PRO A 39 27.12 -6.11 -2.65
CA PRO A 39 26.81 -7.00 -3.76
C PRO A 39 27.39 -8.42 -3.58
N SER A 40 28.37 -8.59 -2.72
CA SER A 40 28.96 -9.90 -2.43
C SER A 40 28.07 -10.78 -1.54
N ARG A 41 27.11 -10.18 -0.85
CA ARG A 41 26.27 -10.87 0.16
C ARG A 41 24.81 -11.08 -0.24
N HIS A 42 24.38 -10.47 -1.34
CA HIS A 42 23.00 -10.60 -1.80
C HIS A 42 22.87 -10.40 -3.31
N SER A 43 21.83 -10.97 -3.89
CA SER A 43 21.52 -10.89 -5.32
C SER A 43 20.76 -9.64 -5.73
N SER A 44 20.36 -8.78 -4.77
CA SER A 44 19.65 -7.54 -5.09
C SER A 44 20.57 -6.56 -5.82
N ARG A 45 20.06 -5.94 -6.87
CA ARG A 45 20.74 -4.86 -7.60
C ARG A 45 20.44 -3.48 -7.02
N MET A 46 19.62 -3.40 -5.95
CA MET A 46 19.35 -2.13 -5.28
C MET A 46 20.59 -1.66 -4.52
N PRO A 47 20.91 -0.37 -4.58
CA PRO A 47 22.12 0.17 -3.93
C PRO A 47 22.03 0.20 -2.41
N ALA A 48 20.82 0.07 -1.85
CA ALA A 48 20.59 0.00 -0.41
C ALA A 48 19.62 -1.13 -0.03
N LEU A 49 19.69 -1.53 1.22
CA LEU A 49 18.82 -2.50 1.86
C LEU A 49 18.14 -1.86 3.07
N ALA A 50 16.86 -2.19 3.26
CA ALA A 50 16.15 -1.87 4.49
C ALA A 50 16.40 -2.98 5.52
N VAL A 51 16.97 -2.63 6.66
CA VAL A 51 17.36 -3.57 7.71
C VAL A 51 16.81 -3.13 9.06
N SER A 52 16.53 -4.08 9.93
CA SER A 52 16.07 -3.74 11.28
C SER A 52 17.19 -3.09 12.08
N PRO A 53 16.93 -1.97 12.76
CA PRO A 53 17.90 -1.31 13.65
C PRO A 53 18.17 -2.09 14.93
N VAL A 54 17.25 -2.99 15.30
CA VAL A 54 17.26 -3.75 16.55
C VAL A 54 16.85 -5.21 16.27
N PRO A 55 17.14 -6.15 17.18
CA PRO A 55 16.56 -7.49 17.11
C PRO A 55 15.03 -7.41 17.04
N ALA A 56 14.44 -7.97 16.01
CA ALA A 56 13.01 -7.95 15.80
C ALA A 56 12.42 -9.35 15.85
N ARG A 57 11.12 -9.44 16.14
CA ARG A 57 10.37 -10.70 16.02
C ARG A 57 10.51 -11.26 14.62
N LYS A 58 10.57 -12.59 14.51
CA LYS A 58 10.67 -13.27 13.20
C LYS A 58 9.39 -13.15 12.39
N GLU A 59 8.26 -13.04 13.08
CA GLU A 59 6.96 -12.91 12.45
C GLU A 59 6.78 -11.50 11.91
N GLN A 60 6.36 -11.43 10.65
CA GLN A 60 6.04 -10.15 10.04
C GLN A 60 4.84 -9.54 10.75
N ALA A 61 4.95 -8.28 11.14
CA ALA A 61 3.83 -7.52 11.67
C ALA A 61 2.68 -7.49 10.66
N ALA A 62 1.47 -7.85 11.09
CA ALA A 62 0.27 -7.85 10.26
C ALA A 62 -0.85 -7.06 10.94
N GLY A 63 -1.57 -6.27 10.15
CA GLY A 63 -2.69 -5.49 10.66
C GLY A 63 -2.80 -4.12 9.99
N PHE A 64 -3.32 -3.18 10.75
CA PHE A 64 -3.60 -1.83 10.28
C PHE A 64 -3.11 -0.80 11.30
N LEU A 65 -2.61 0.32 10.81
CA LEU A 65 -2.36 1.49 11.64
C LEU A 65 -3.64 2.30 11.82
N THR A 66 -3.86 2.78 13.02
CA THR A 66 -4.84 3.85 13.26
C THR A 66 -4.37 5.14 12.59
N GLU A 67 -5.24 6.13 12.46
CA GLU A 67 -4.86 7.45 11.94
C GLU A 67 -3.71 8.08 12.75
N ALA A 68 -3.77 7.97 14.07
CA ALA A 68 -2.70 8.44 14.95
C ALA A 68 -1.39 7.68 14.72
N GLY A 69 -1.46 6.35 14.56
CA GLY A 69 -0.33 5.50 14.22
C GLY A 69 0.27 5.84 12.86
N MET A 70 -0.57 6.09 11.84
CA MET A 70 -0.09 6.50 10.52
C MET A 70 0.59 7.87 10.57
N LYS A 71 0.02 8.85 11.28
CA LYS A 71 0.67 10.16 11.50
C LYS A 71 2.03 10.01 12.19
N ALA A 72 2.10 9.17 13.24
CA ALA A 72 3.35 8.89 13.93
C ALA A 72 4.39 8.23 13.01
N TYR A 73 3.96 7.24 12.20
CA TYR A 73 4.80 6.57 11.21
C TYR A 73 5.36 7.54 10.16
N LEU A 74 4.52 8.40 9.57
CA LEU A 74 4.93 9.36 8.56
C LEU A 74 5.93 10.39 9.10
N ASN A 75 5.83 10.72 10.39
CA ASN A 75 6.75 11.63 11.07
C ASN A 75 7.97 10.93 11.71
N GLY A 76 8.17 9.63 11.48
CA GLY A 76 9.28 8.86 12.05
C GLY A 76 9.22 8.69 13.57
N LYS A 77 8.01 8.82 14.17
CA LYS A 77 7.77 8.77 15.61
C LYS A 77 6.98 7.55 16.08
N LEU A 78 6.82 6.55 15.21
CA LEU A 78 6.15 5.31 15.57
C LEU A 78 7.00 4.57 16.61
N SER A 79 6.47 4.37 17.80
CA SER A 79 7.22 3.78 18.94
C SER A 79 6.45 2.71 19.70
N SER A 80 5.17 2.48 19.37
CA SER A 80 4.31 1.60 20.16
C SER A 80 3.44 0.70 19.30
N GLU A 81 3.30 -0.57 19.68
CA GLU A 81 2.38 -1.55 19.11
C GLU A 81 0.92 -1.14 19.30
N HIS A 82 0.60 -0.29 20.27
CA HIS A 82 -0.77 0.18 20.53
C HIS A 82 -1.40 0.98 19.38
N SER A 83 -0.59 1.44 18.45
CA SER A 83 -1.09 2.11 17.23
C SER A 83 -1.57 1.14 16.16
N VAL A 84 -1.39 -0.17 16.36
CA VAL A 84 -1.74 -1.22 15.39
C VAL A 84 -2.98 -1.97 15.83
N VAL A 85 -3.89 -2.14 14.89
CA VAL A 85 -5.07 -3.00 15.04
C VAL A 85 -4.81 -4.30 14.29
N ALA A 86 -4.76 -5.41 15.01
CA ALA A 86 -4.53 -6.71 14.41
C ALA A 86 -5.69 -7.10 13.47
N TRP A 87 -5.37 -7.83 12.40
CA TRP A 87 -6.36 -8.36 11.46
C TRP A 87 -7.49 -9.12 12.17
N THR A 88 -7.15 -9.96 13.15
CA THR A 88 -8.10 -10.78 13.90
C THR A 88 -9.10 -10.00 14.74
N LYS A 89 -8.85 -8.71 15.01
CA LYS A 89 -9.83 -7.82 15.67
C LYS A 89 -10.86 -7.22 14.70
N LEU A 90 -10.59 -7.28 13.41
CA LEU A 90 -11.42 -6.69 12.36
C LEU A 90 -12.16 -7.74 11.55
N PHE A 91 -11.59 -8.94 11.43
CA PHE A 91 -12.13 -10.01 10.60
C PHE A 91 -12.06 -11.34 11.34
N GLU A 92 -13.11 -12.11 11.20
CA GLU A 92 -13.17 -13.51 11.58
C GLU A 92 -13.05 -14.37 10.32
N GLU A 93 -12.22 -15.40 10.38
CA GLU A 93 -12.10 -16.35 9.28
C GLU A 93 -13.25 -17.35 9.33
N GLU A 94 -13.98 -17.46 8.24
CA GLU A 94 -15.06 -18.42 8.07
C GLU A 94 -14.70 -19.40 6.97
N TYR A 95 -14.42 -20.64 7.38
CA TYR A 95 -14.10 -21.73 6.44
C TYR A 95 -15.39 -22.36 5.91
N ARG A 96 -15.55 -22.40 4.59
CA ARG A 96 -16.69 -23.01 3.92
C ARG A 96 -16.25 -24.07 2.96
N ILE A 97 -16.97 -25.19 2.95
CA ILE A 97 -16.83 -26.24 1.96
C ILE A 97 -18.09 -26.25 1.11
N GLY A 98 -17.91 -26.21 -0.19
CA GLY A 98 -18.99 -26.33 -1.17
C GLY A 98 -18.80 -27.54 -2.07
N VAL A 99 -19.89 -28.08 -2.58
CA VAL A 99 -19.90 -29.18 -3.54
C VAL A 99 -20.87 -28.83 -4.69
N GLU A 100 -20.45 -29.12 -5.92
CA GLU A 100 -21.35 -29.01 -7.05
C GLU A 100 -22.32 -30.18 -7.04
N LEU A 101 -23.61 -29.88 -7.11
CA LEU A 101 -24.67 -30.89 -7.22
C LEU A 101 -25.10 -31.04 -8.68
N SER A 102 -25.26 -32.28 -9.11
CA SER A 102 -25.87 -32.60 -10.41
C SER A 102 -27.36 -32.23 -10.36
N PRO A 103 -27.86 -31.36 -11.25
CA PRO A 103 -29.28 -30.99 -11.28
C PRO A 103 -30.20 -32.20 -11.54
N ALA A 104 -29.72 -33.19 -12.27
CA ALA A 104 -30.51 -34.37 -12.64
C ALA A 104 -30.60 -35.42 -11.53
N ALA A 105 -29.53 -35.59 -10.72
CA ALA A 105 -29.44 -36.65 -9.74
C ALA A 105 -29.46 -36.17 -8.29
N ASN A 106 -29.42 -34.86 -8.05
CA ASN A 106 -29.29 -34.24 -6.72
C ASN A 106 -28.11 -34.83 -5.88
N SER A 107 -27.10 -35.34 -6.57
CA SER A 107 -25.91 -35.96 -5.99
C SER A 107 -24.68 -35.12 -6.28
N ALA A 108 -23.66 -35.27 -5.42
CA ALA A 108 -22.38 -34.59 -5.60
C ALA A 108 -21.69 -35.00 -6.90
N VAL A 109 -21.24 -34.03 -7.68
CA VAL A 109 -20.43 -34.29 -8.88
C VAL A 109 -19.01 -34.65 -8.42
N HIS A 110 -18.50 -35.77 -8.90
CA HIS A 110 -17.17 -36.26 -8.52
C HIS A 110 -16.08 -35.25 -8.90
N GLY A 111 -15.19 -34.98 -7.94
CA GLY A 111 -14.07 -34.03 -8.12
C GLY A 111 -14.46 -32.55 -8.07
N ARG A 112 -15.71 -32.20 -7.74
CA ARG A 112 -16.21 -30.82 -7.67
C ARG A 112 -16.44 -30.36 -6.22
N LEU A 113 -15.55 -30.79 -5.31
CA LEU A 113 -15.46 -30.25 -3.97
C LEU A 113 -14.53 -29.05 -3.98
N TYR A 114 -14.96 -27.93 -3.38
CA TYR A 114 -14.10 -26.77 -3.18
C TYR A 114 -14.14 -26.33 -1.72
N ALA A 115 -13.04 -25.72 -1.29
CA ALA A 115 -12.94 -25.11 0.01
C ALA A 115 -12.55 -23.63 -0.18
N ALA A 116 -13.19 -22.74 0.57
CA ALA A 116 -12.91 -21.32 0.54
C ALA A 116 -12.90 -20.77 1.96
N THR A 117 -11.89 -19.96 2.27
CA THR A 117 -11.84 -19.17 3.50
C THR A 117 -12.37 -17.78 3.22
N HIS A 118 -13.35 -17.38 4.01
CA HIS A 118 -13.98 -16.08 3.92
C HIS A 118 -13.58 -15.22 5.11
N ALA A 119 -13.35 -13.94 4.88
CA ALA A 119 -13.18 -12.97 5.94
C ALA A 119 -14.52 -12.32 6.26
N ARG A 120 -15.05 -12.58 7.46
CA ARG A 120 -16.26 -11.93 7.97
C ARG A 120 -15.84 -10.66 8.70
N PRO A 121 -16.20 -9.47 8.21
CA PRO A 121 -15.86 -8.23 8.91
C PRO A 121 -16.66 -8.12 10.22
N ASP A 122 -16.05 -7.57 11.26
CA ASP A 122 -16.74 -7.19 12.48
C ASP A 122 -17.88 -6.20 12.15
N ALA A 123 -19.01 -6.30 12.85
CA ALA A 123 -20.18 -5.48 12.58
C ALA A 123 -19.95 -3.96 12.71
N ARG A 124 -18.90 -3.56 13.42
CA ARG A 124 -18.47 -2.16 13.59
C ARG A 124 -17.57 -1.67 12.46
N PHE A 125 -17.00 -2.59 11.66
CA PHE A 125 -16.11 -2.26 10.55
C PHE A 125 -16.90 -1.77 9.34
N ARG A 126 -16.37 -0.77 8.66
CA ARG A 126 -16.91 -0.23 7.41
C ARG A 126 -15.76 -0.11 6.39
N ILE A 127 -16.09 -0.39 5.14
CA ILE A 127 -15.21 -0.10 4.03
C ILE A 127 -15.59 1.27 3.51
N LEU A 128 -14.65 2.21 3.53
CA LEU A 128 -14.83 3.54 2.98
C LEU A 128 -14.37 3.55 1.53
N ALA A 129 -15.18 4.07 0.65
CA ALA A 129 -14.82 4.29 -0.74
C ALA A 129 -15.04 5.76 -1.11
N TRP A 130 -14.02 6.37 -1.70
CA TRP A 130 -14.13 7.69 -2.30
C TRP A 130 -14.29 7.53 -3.81
N THR A 131 -15.27 8.18 -4.38
CA THR A 131 -15.45 8.21 -5.82
C THR A 131 -15.44 9.66 -6.31
N GLY A 132 -14.61 9.93 -7.32
CA GLY A 132 -14.63 11.18 -8.06
C GLY A 132 -15.56 11.04 -9.26
N LEU A 133 -16.83 11.37 -9.09
CA LEU A 133 -17.76 11.43 -10.21
C LEU A 133 -17.47 12.68 -11.02
N LYS A 134 -17.28 12.53 -12.32
CA LYS A 134 -16.99 13.65 -13.24
C LYS A 134 -18.20 14.53 -13.57
N SER A 135 -19.39 14.09 -13.19
CA SER A 135 -20.61 14.82 -13.47
C SER A 135 -20.90 15.85 -12.38
N PRO A 136 -21.21 17.09 -12.72
CA PRO A 136 -21.61 18.12 -11.77
C PRO A 136 -23.03 17.90 -11.21
N VAL A 137 -23.68 16.80 -11.54
CA VAL A 137 -25.12 16.65 -11.31
C VAL A 137 -25.43 15.69 -10.18
N ASN A 138 -26.33 16.11 -9.36
CA ASN A 138 -26.94 15.37 -8.24
C ASN A 138 -27.50 13.98 -8.63
N ASP A 139 -27.82 13.77 -9.90
CA ASP A 139 -28.41 12.54 -10.44
C ASP A 139 -27.59 11.26 -10.20
N GLU A 140 -26.24 11.33 -10.33
CA GLU A 140 -25.43 10.12 -10.14
C GLU A 140 -25.26 9.77 -8.66
N ALA A 141 -25.22 10.78 -7.81
CA ALA A 141 -25.21 10.58 -6.38
C ALA A 141 -26.56 10.03 -5.88
N GLU A 142 -27.68 10.51 -6.43
CA GLU A 142 -29.02 9.99 -6.16
C GLU A 142 -29.20 8.56 -6.68
N LYS A 143 -28.63 8.23 -7.86
CA LYS A 143 -28.59 6.86 -8.37
C LYS A 143 -27.83 5.92 -7.46
N LEU A 144 -26.69 6.35 -6.89
CA LEU A 144 -25.97 5.55 -5.91
C LEU A 144 -26.78 5.32 -4.64
N ASP A 145 -27.48 6.34 -4.15
CA ASP A 145 -28.36 6.24 -2.99
C ASP A 145 -29.53 5.27 -3.23
N SER A 146 -30.05 5.23 -4.46
CA SER A 146 -31.15 4.34 -4.84
C SER A 146 -30.77 2.85 -4.91
N LEU A 147 -29.48 2.53 -5.02
CA LEU A 147 -29.01 1.14 -5.12
C LEU A 147 -29.20 0.35 -3.82
N GLY A 148 -29.16 1.00 -2.65
CA GLY A 148 -29.37 0.38 -1.34
C GLY A 148 -28.39 -0.74 -0.99
N ALA A 149 -28.00 -1.56 -1.96
CA ALA A 149 -27.05 -2.64 -1.81
C ALA A 149 -26.22 -2.83 -3.08
N LEU A 150 -24.96 -3.22 -2.90
CA LEU A 150 -24.01 -3.51 -3.98
C LEU A 150 -23.57 -4.97 -3.90
N VAL A 151 -23.39 -5.60 -5.05
CA VAL A 151 -22.72 -6.90 -5.14
C VAL A 151 -21.22 -6.67 -5.05
N ILE A 152 -20.57 -7.32 -4.08
CA ILE A 152 -19.13 -7.26 -3.88
C ILE A 152 -18.52 -8.65 -4.13
N GLY A 153 -17.64 -8.71 -5.14
CA GLY A 153 -16.92 -9.93 -5.52
C GLY A 153 -17.74 -10.92 -6.35
N GLY A 154 -17.07 -12.02 -6.73
CA GLY A 154 -17.60 -12.99 -7.68
C GLY A 154 -18.72 -13.91 -7.18
N GLU A 155 -18.96 -13.99 -5.85
CA GLU A 155 -19.93 -14.90 -5.27
C GLU A 155 -21.24 -14.21 -4.88
N GLN A 156 -21.60 -13.13 -5.56
CA GLN A 156 -22.85 -12.37 -5.38
C GLN A 156 -23.08 -11.91 -3.93
N ARG A 157 -22.02 -11.62 -3.19
CA ARG A 157 -22.13 -11.09 -1.83
C ARG A 157 -22.62 -9.67 -1.87
N MET A 158 -23.57 -9.39 -0.99
CA MET A 158 -24.19 -8.09 -0.90
C MET A 158 -23.54 -7.26 0.21
N ALA A 159 -23.22 -6.01 -0.11
CA ALA A 159 -22.91 -5.00 0.89
C ALA A 159 -23.97 -3.93 0.87
N ARG A 160 -24.40 -3.48 2.06
CA ARG A 160 -25.28 -2.32 2.17
C ARG A 160 -24.46 -1.07 1.88
N LEU A 161 -24.92 -0.26 0.95
CA LEU A 161 -24.40 1.07 0.73
C LEU A 161 -25.04 2.01 1.76
N THR A 162 -24.23 2.70 2.55
CA THR A 162 -24.69 3.77 3.42
C THR A 162 -23.93 5.03 3.04
N ARG A 163 -24.66 6.11 2.89
CA ARG A 163 -24.10 7.43 2.70
C ARG A 163 -23.83 8.04 4.08
N ASP A 164 -22.81 7.55 4.74
CA ASP A 164 -22.32 8.23 5.92
C ASP A 164 -21.52 9.43 5.45
N PHE A 165 -22.05 10.63 5.68
CA PHE A 165 -21.32 11.91 5.48
C PHE A 165 -20.24 12.11 6.55
N ILE A 166 -19.47 11.08 6.84
CA ILE A 166 -18.16 11.29 7.41
C ILE A 166 -17.37 11.83 6.23
N VAL A 167 -17.31 13.16 6.14
CA VAL A 167 -16.27 13.78 5.31
C VAL A 167 -14.99 13.20 5.86
N PRO A 168 -14.30 12.31 5.12
CA PRO A 168 -13.06 11.80 5.62
C PRO A 168 -12.20 13.02 5.91
N PRO A 169 -11.51 13.07 7.05
CA PRO A 169 -10.60 14.15 7.30
C PRO A 169 -9.70 14.24 6.07
N PRO A 170 -9.49 15.45 5.54
CA PRO A 170 -8.68 15.60 4.36
C PRO A 170 -7.36 14.89 4.63
N LEU A 171 -7.01 13.90 3.81
CA LEU A 171 -5.75 13.16 3.94
C LEU A 171 -4.53 14.08 3.71
N THR A 172 -4.78 15.29 3.24
CA THR A 172 -3.82 16.39 3.16
C THR A 172 -3.09 16.69 4.48
N PRO A 173 -3.73 16.67 5.66
CA PRO A 173 -3.02 16.85 6.92
C PRO A 173 -2.03 15.73 7.26
N LEU A 174 -2.09 14.59 6.55
CA LEU A 174 -1.13 13.51 6.72
C LEU A 174 0.16 13.74 5.92
N CYS A 175 0.17 14.74 5.02
CA CYS A 175 1.38 15.08 4.28
C CYS A 175 2.45 15.58 5.24
N PRO A 176 3.53 14.82 5.44
CA PRO A 176 4.56 15.17 6.39
C PRO A 176 5.36 16.36 5.90
N ASP A 177 5.85 17.11 6.83
CA ASP A 177 6.85 18.13 6.55
C ASP A 177 8.16 17.49 6.10
N ILE A 178 8.73 17.98 5.01
CA ILE A 178 10.05 17.55 4.54
C ILE A 178 11.05 18.57 5.07
N PRO A 179 11.95 18.15 6.00
CA PRO A 179 12.89 19.06 6.62
C PRO A 179 13.83 19.67 5.59
N GLU A 180 14.24 20.90 5.83
CA GLU A 180 15.28 21.53 5.06
C GLU A 180 16.62 20.80 5.23
N SER A 181 17.30 20.58 4.12
CA SER A 181 18.62 19.96 4.08
C SER A 181 19.46 20.68 3.01
N SER A 182 20.72 20.87 3.29
CA SER A 182 21.69 21.38 2.31
C SER A 182 22.16 20.32 1.32
N GLY A 183 21.71 19.09 1.44
CA GLY A 183 22.15 17.95 0.64
C GLY A 183 21.00 17.02 0.26
N PRO A 184 21.33 15.80 -0.17
CA PRO A 184 20.37 14.79 -0.60
C PRO A 184 19.37 14.43 0.50
N VAL A 185 18.15 14.08 0.09
CA VAL A 185 17.05 13.74 1.00
C VAL A 185 16.44 12.40 0.56
N VAL A 186 16.16 11.54 1.53
CA VAL A 186 15.43 10.28 1.26
C VAL A 186 13.94 10.47 1.50
N ILE A 187 13.16 10.14 0.48
CA ILE A 187 11.70 10.05 0.54
C ILE A 187 11.31 8.58 0.52
N LYS A 188 10.47 8.17 1.45
CA LYS A 188 9.78 6.89 1.39
C LYS A 188 8.35 7.06 0.90
N TRP A 189 7.88 6.10 0.10
CA TRP A 189 6.51 6.04 -0.38
C TRP A 189 5.90 4.71 0.03
N SER A 190 4.93 4.74 0.95
CA SER A 190 4.22 3.57 1.45
C SER A 190 2.86 3.43 0.77
N LEU A 191 2.57 2.28 0.17
CA LEU A 191 1.32 2.01 -0.50
C LEU A 191 0.17 1.84 0.50
N ALA A 192 -0.84 2.68 0.40
CA ALA A 192 -2.10 2.53 1.12
C ALA A 192 -3.06 1.55 0.43
N THR A 193 -2.94 1.44 -0.89
CA THR A 193 -3.68 0.47 -1.71
C THR A 193 -2.71 -0.31 -2.58
N SER A 194 -3.08 -1.51 -2.99
CA SER A 194 -2.25 -2.33 -3.88
C SER A 194 -1.94 -1.61 -5.18
N GLY A 195 -0.76 -1.87 -5.78
CA GLY A 195 -0.34 -1.27 -7.04
C GLY A 195 -0.10 -2.32 -8.13
N VAL A 196 -0.57 -2.04 -9.35
CA VAL A 196 -0.32 -2.89 -10.51
C VAL A 196 0.68 -2.19 -11.40
N PHE A 197 1.88 -2.75 -11.48
CA PHE A 197 2.99 -2.16 -12.21
C PHE A 197 3.41 -3.00 -13.40
N ALA A 198 3.80 -2.32 -14.48
CA ALA A 198 4.15 -2.96 -15.75
C ALA A 198 5.33 -3.93 -15.67
N HIS A 199 6.18 -3.75 -14.66
CA HIS A 199 7.40 -4.55 -14.46
C HIS A 199 7.38 -5.32 -13.13
N GLY A 200 6.21 -5.89 -12.78
CA GLY A 200 6.03 -6.64 -11.55
C GLY A 200 5.98 -5.73 -10.33
N TRP A 201 7.08 -5.66 -9.57
CA TRP A 201 7.15 -4.80 -8.40
C TRP A 201 7.61 -3.37 -8.70
N LEU A 202 8.26 -3.15 -9.85
CA LEU A 202 8.83 -1.85 -10.22
C LEU A 202 7.78 -1.02 -10.98
N PRO A 203 7.41 0.17 -10.48
CA PRO A 203 6.54 1.09 -11.18
C PRO A 203 7.12 1.48 -12.56
N GLY A 204 6.29 1.48 -13.59
CA GLY A 204 6.70 1.78 -14.96
C GLY A 204 7.27 3.20 -15.11
N TRP A 205 6.77 4.14 -14.32
CA TRP A 205 7.26 5.51 -14.27
C TRP A 205 8.61 5.66 -13.55
N CYS A 206 9.09 4.63 -12.83
CA CYS A 206 10.45 4.57 -12.29
C CYS A 206 11.48 4.17 -13.36
N ARG A 207 11.05 3.86 -14.58
CA ARG A 207 11.89 3.33 -15.61
C ARG A 207 12.45 4.45 -16.48
N ASP A 208 13.75 4.68 -16.42
CA ASP A 208 14.49 5.14 -17.58
C ASP A 208 14.61 3.93 -18.53
N SER A 209 14.20 4.07 -19.78
CA SER A 209 14.21 3.01 -20.80
C SER A 209 15.58 2.32 -20.97
N THR A 210 16.64 2.93 -20.47
CA THR A 210 18.01 2.41 -20.47
C THR A 210 18.42 1.74 -19.15
N ALA A 211 17.72 1.95 -18.05
CA ALA A 211 18.17 1.52 -16.72
C ALA A 211 18.07 0.01 -16.48
N LEU A 212 17.14 -0.71 -17.10
CA LEU A 212 17.04 -2.16 -16.99
C LEU A 212 18.04 -2.91 -17.88
N SER A 213 18.56 -2.25 -18.90
CA SER A 213 19.61 -2.82 -19.76
C SER A 213 21.03 -2.61 -19.21
N ARG A 214 21.19 -1.75 -18.19
CA ARG A 214 22.49 -1.51 -17.55
C ARG A 214 22.74 -2.52 -16.42
N PRO A 215 23.94 -3.11 -16.34
CA PRO A 215 24.30 -4.06 -15.27
C PRO A 215 24.19 -3.45 -13.86
N GLU A 216 24.18 -2.15 -13.75
CA GLU A 216 24.24 -1.39 -12.50
C GLU A 216 22.90 -1.18 -11.83
N GLY A 217 21.76 -1.53 -12.48
CA GLY A 217 20.43 -1.55 -11.88
C GLY A 217 19.90 -0.21 -11.34
N ARG A 218 20.40 0.91 -11.84
CA ARG A 218 20.03 2.24 -11.37
C ARG A 218 18.70 2.67 -11.96
N VAL A 219 17.78 3.07 -11.11
CA VAL A 219 16.45 3.60 -11.49
C VAL A 219 16.43 5.08 -11.18
N CYS A 220 16.60 5.90 -12.20
CA CYS A 220 16.61 7.35 -12.11
C CYS A 220 15.29 7.94 -12.62
N LEU A 221 14.78 8.91 -11.89
CA LEU A 221 13.62 9.71 -12.24
C LEU A 221 14.07 11.15 -12.46
N LYS A 222 13.71 11.72 -13.61
CA LYS A 222 13.90 13.15 -13.87
C LYS A 222 12.62 13.88 -13.46
N LEU A 223 12.78 14.85 -12.59
CA LEU A 223 11.73 15.75 -12.09
C LEU A 223 12.01 17.17 -12.60
N ALA A 224 11.06 18.08 -12.47
CA ALA A 224 11.25 19.45 -12.92
C ALA A 224 12.37 20.18 -12.14
N LYS A 225 12.54 19.84 -10.86
CA LYS A 225 13.53 20.46 -9.96
C LYS A 225 14.82 19.67 -9.76
N GLY A 226 14.93 18.45 -10.30
CA GLY A 226 16.10 17.61 -10.11
C GLY A 226 15.83 16.14 -10.38
N ARG A 227 16.60 15.27 -9.75
CA ARG A 227 16.55 13.81 -9.96
C ARG A 227 16.27 13.07 -8.66
N ALA A 228 15.61 11.92 -8.80
CA ALA A 228 15.41 10.96 -7.72
C ALA A 228 15.80 9.56 -8.17
N HIS A 229 16.44 8.79 -7.31
CA HIS A 229 16.79 7.40 -7.58
C HIS A 229 16.08 6.47 -6.62
N LEU A 230 15.44 5.42 -7.12
CA LEU A 230 14.97 4.32 -6.30
C LEU A 230 16.16 3.55 -5.75
N ILE A 231 16.31 3.51 -4.43
CA ILE A 231 17.49 2.93 -3.77
C ILE A 231 17.19 1.67 -2.97
N ALA A 232 15.94 1.48 -2.51
CA ALA A 232 15.50 0.27 -1.79
C ALA A 232 13.98 0.11 -1.87
N ALA A 233 13.50 -1.09 -1.59
CA ALA A 233 12.07 -1.38 -1.43
C ALA A 233 11.83 -2.49 -0.41
N CYS A 234 10.73 -2.36 0.37
CA CYS A 234 10.18 -3.40 1.24
C CYS A 234 8.88 -3.88 0.62
N LEU A 235 8.87 -5.10 0.10
CA LEU A 235 7.77 -5.62 -0.71
C LEU A 235 7.17 -6.87 -0.06
N GLY A 236 5.84 -6.95 -0.07
CA GLY A 236 5.12 -8.16 0.31
C GLY A 236 4.99 -9.17 -0.85
N LYS A 237 4.44 -10.32 -0.55
CA LYS A 237 4.10 -11.31 -1.58
C LYS A 237 3.07 -10.72 -2.55
N PRO A 238 3.23 -10.94 -3.87
CA PRO A 238 2.26 -10.47 -4.85
C PRO A 238 0.84 -10.98 -4.54
N VAL A 239 -0.13 -10.09 -4.65
CA VAL A 239 -1.55 -10.44 -4.45
C VAL A 239 -2.18 -10.71 -5.82
N PRO A 240 -2.63 -11.95 -6.07
CA PRO A 240 -3.35 -12.24 -7.30
C PRO A 240 -4.72 -11.57 -7.28
N PHE A 241 -5.12 -10.99 -8.39
CA PHE A 241 -6.48 -10.53 -8.58
C PHE A 241 -6.94 -10.80 -10.02
N ALA A 242 -8.20 -11.06 -10.16
CA ALA A 242 -8.86 -11.29 -11.43
C ALA A 242 -10.23 -10.61 -11.41
N GLY A 243 -10.96 -10.70 -12.49
CA GLY A 243 -12.34 -10.24 -12.60
C GLY A 243 -13.09 -11.16 -13.51
N TRP A 244 -14.36 -10.88 -13.68
CA TRP A 244 -15.23 -11.57 -14.62
C TRP A 244 -15.50 -10.66 -15.83
N ASP A 245 -15.43 -11.20 -17.03
CA ASP A 245 -15.86 -10.50 -18.24
C ASP A 245 -17.33 -10.83 -18.50
N MET A 246 -18.21 -9.89 -18.19
CA MET A 246 -19.66 -10.08 -18.33
C MET A 246 -20.09 -10.23 -19.79
N VAL A 247 -19.31 -9.69 -20.74
CA VAL A 247 -19.62 -9.74 -22.18
C VAL A 247 -19.23 -11.10 -22.75
N ARG A 248 -18.06 -11.60 -22.36
CA ARG A 248 -17.54 -12.89 -22.83
C ARG A 248 -18.04 -14.08 -22.01
N GLY A 249 -18.56 -13.84 -20.79
CA GLY A 249 -18.97 -14.88 -19.87
C GLY A 249 -17.82 -15.73 -19.34
N GLU A 250 -16.62 -15.15 -19.24
CA GLU A 250 -15.42 -15.84 -18.80
C GLU A 250 -14.61 -15.06 -17.75
N SER A 251 -13.72 -15.73 -17.04
CA SER A 251 -12.80 -15.06 -16.12
C SER A 251 -11.72 -14.30 -16.88
N LYS A 252 -11.45 -13.06 -16.45
CA LYS A 252 -10.32 -12.29 -16.96
C LYS A 252 -9.01 -12.93 -16.51
N PRO A 253 -7.91 -12.75 -17.27
CA PRO A 253 -6.59 -13.24 -16.89
C PRO A 253 -6.21 -12.74 -15.50
N THR A 254 -5.69 -13.65 -14.68
CA THR A 254 -5.16 -13.30 -13.35
C THR A 254 -3.97 -12.38 -13.49
N GLN A 255 -3.99 -11.28 -12.74
CA GLN A 255 -2.90 -10.33 -12.63
C GLN A 255 -2.36 -10.34 -11.20
N PHE A 256 -1.15 -9.80 -11.02
CA PHE A 256 -0.51 -9.71 -9.72
C PHE A 256 -0.28 -8.25 -9.36
N ALA A 257 -0.70 -7.88 -8.17
CA ALA A 257 -0.48 -6.55 -7.61
C ALA A 257 0.59 -6.59 -6.52
N VAL A 258 1.35 -5.54 -6.43
CA VAL A 258 2.16 -5.25 -5.24
C VAL A 258 1.20 -4.94 -4.10
N PRO A 259 1.31 -5.61 -2.94
CA PRO A 259 0.35 -5.44 -1.86
C PRO A 259 0.41 -4.05 -1.24
N ALA A 260 -0.71 -3.61 -0.68
CA ALA A 260 -0.77 -2.48 0.23
C ALA A 260 0.21 -2.69 1.40
N GLY A 261 0.77 -1.61 1.93
CA GLY A 261 1.84 -1.67 2.93
C GLY A 261 3.25 -1.72 2.33
N SER A 262 3.43 -2.06 1.05
CA SER A 262 4.75 -2.04 0.42
C SER A 262 5.35 -0.63 0.44
N VAL A 263 6.67 -0.54 0.65
CA VAL A 263 7.39 0.74 0.82
C VAL A 263 8.54 0.84 -0.16
N TYR A 264 8.64 1.97 -0.83
CA TYR A 264 9.73 2.31 -1.74
C TYR A 264 10.52 3.49 -1.19
N TYR A 265 11.85 3.47 -1.35
CA TYR A 265 12.74 4.51 -0.88
C TYR A 265 13.47 5.16 -2.04
N PHE A 266 13.38 6.48 -2.11
CA PHE A 266 13.97 7.28 -3.17
C PHE A 266 14.96 8.27 -2.57
N LEU A 267 16.18 8.30 -3.10
CA LEU A 267 17.16 9.33 -2.81
C LEU A 267 16.92 10.48 -3.79
N CYS A 268 16.59 11.64 -3.28
CA CYS A 268 16.39 12.88 -4.03
C CYS A 268 17.65 13.74 -3.95
N GLU A 269 17.94 14.48 -5.02
CA GLU A 269 19.15 15.28 -5.15
C GLU A 269 19.25 16.39 -4.10
N ASP A 270 18.11 17.00 -3.77
CA ASP A 270 17.97 18.05 -2.76
C ASP A 270 16.55 18.11 -2.16
N THR A 271 16.34 19.03 -1.24
CA THR A 271 15.02 19.25 -0.58
C THR A 271 13.93 19.73 -1.56
N ALA A 272 14.29 20.54 -2.55
CA ALA A 272 13.32 21.05 -3.52
C ALA A 272 12.76 19.93 -4.40
N THR A 273 13.65 19.04 -4.86
CA THR A 273 13.30 17.80 -5.58
C THR A 273 12.48 16.86 -4.71
N ALA A 274 12.87 16.69 -3.45
CA ALA A 274 12.17 15.82 -2.50
C ALA A 274 10.73 16.28 -2.25
N ARG A 275 10.51 17.60 -2.10
CA ARG A 275 9.17 18.17 -1.93
C ARG A 275 8.31 18.01 -3.18
N GLU A 276 8.86 18.30 -4.36
CA GLU A 276 8.17 18.07 -5.63
C GLU A 276 7.75 16.61 -5.75
N PHE A 277 8.68 15.70 -5.49
CA PHE A 277 8.44 14.28 -5.61
C PHE A 277 7.41 13.78 -4.58
N ALA A 278 7.49 14.24 -3.33
CA ALA A 278 6.50 13.91 -2.32
C ALA A 278 5.08 14.35 -2.71
N ILE A 279 4.92 15.56 -3.27
CA ILE A 279 3.62 16.06 -3.76
C ILE A 279 3.10 15.20 -4.92
N LEU A 280 3.98 14.74 -5.79
CA LEU A 280 3.59 13.87 -6.90
C LEU A 280 3.13 12.49 -6.44
N LEU A 281 3.69 11.96 -5.35
CA LEU A 281 3.38 10.63 -4.84
C LEU A 281 2.25 10.62 -3.81
N HIS A 282 2.16 11.67 -2.99
CA HIS A 282 1.28 11.67 -1.82
C HIS A 282 -0.19 11.64 -2.22
N TRP A 283 -0.87 10.58 -1.79
CA TRP A 283 -2.30 10.32 -2.00
C TRP A 283 -2.77 10.46 -3.46
N ARG A 284 -1.92 10.06 -4.40
CA ARG A 284 -2.26 10.03 -5.82
C ARG A 284 -2.15 8.61 -6.36
N PRO A 285 -3.02 8.20 -7.28
CA PRO A 285 -2.92 6.89 -7.92
C PRO A 285 -1.66 6.85 -8.80
N ARG A 286 -0.69 6.06 -8.42
CA ARG A 286 0.59 5.89 -9.12
C ARG A 286 0.78 4.48 -9.65
N SER A 287 -0.27 3.68 -9.64
CA SER A 287 -0.32 2.40 -10.35
C SER A 287 -0.26 2.63 -11.86
N ASP A 288 0.47 1.78 -12.58
CA ASP A 288 0.54 1.86 -14.05
C ASP A 288 -0.80 1.46 -14.70
N SER A 289 -1.57 0.63 -13.98
CA SER A 289 -2.92 0.22 -14.39
C SER A 289 -3.89 0.34 -13.23
N TYR A 290 -5.16 0.55 -13.54
CA TYR A 290 -6.28 0.59 -12.58
C TYR A 290 -6.22 1.72 -11.54
N GLY A 291 -5.46 2.79 -11.79
CA GLY A 291 -5.46 3.96 -10.91
C GLY A 291 -6.87 4.55 -10.72
N GLU A 292 -7.71 4.50 -11.75
CA GLU A 292 -9.12 4.91 -11.71
C GLU A 292 -9.99 4.02 -10.81
N LYS A 293 -9.50 2.82 -10.47
CA LYS A 293 -10.15 1.89 -9.54
C LYS A 293 -9.56 1.94 -8.12
N GLY A 294 -8.72 2.94 -7.84
CA GLY A 294 -8.13 3.15 -6.53
C GLY A 294 -6.81 2.40 -6.30
N PHE A 295 -6.21 1.80 -7.32
CA PHE A 295 -4.89 1.18 -7.18
C PHE A 295 -3.77 2.22 -7.13
N GLY A 296 -2.74 1.92 -6.32
CA GLY A 296 -1.50 2.68 -6.26
C GLY A 296 -1.57 4.00 -5.49
N HIS A 297 -2.55 4.19 -4.60
CA HIS A 297 -2.50 5.29 -3.65
C HIS A 297 -1.47 5.01 -2.56
N GLY A 298 -0.76 6.04 -2.12
CA GLY A 298 0.24 5.89 -1.08
C GLY A 298 0.58 7.22 -0.40
N PHE A 299 1.34 7.11 0.68
CA PHE A 299 1.81 8.24 1.46
C PHE A 299 3.30 8.44 1.26
N ALA A 300 3.69 9.66 0.92
CA ALA A 300 5.09 10.03 0.88
C ALA A 300 5.50 10.66 2.20
N SER A 301 6.69 10.34 2.69
CA SER A 301 7.26 10.94 3.90
C SER A 301 8.78 11.00 3.82
N HIS A 302 9.38 11.87 4.61
CA HIS A 302 10.82 11.89 4.84
C HIS A 302 11.28 10.60 5.54
N HIS A 303 12.45 10.10 5.18
CA HIS A 303 13.10 8.99 5.86
C HIS A 303 14.51 9.42 6.30
N PRO A 304 14.85 9.31 7.60
CA PRO A 304 16.21 9.59 8.06
C PRO A 304 17.21 8.65 7.39
N ALA A 305 18.27 9.20 6.86
CA ALA A 305 19.29 8.43 6.18
C ALA A 305 20.66 8.60 6.85
N SER A 306 21.43 7.50 6.92
CA SER A 306 22.80 7.56 7.40
C SER A 306 23.69 8.33 6.43
N PRO A 307 24.83 8.89 6.90
CA PRO A 307 25.79 9.55 6.03
C PRO A 307 26.25 8.68 4.86
N ASP A 308 26.33 7.36 5.05
CA ASP A 308 26.73 6.45 3.97
C ASP A 308 25.68 6.33 2.88
N ILE A 309 24.40 6.32 3.23
CA ILE A 309 23.31 6.39 2.25
C ILE A 309 23.34 7.73 1.51
N LEU A 310 23.59 8.84 2.20
CA LEU A 310 23.66 10.15 1.55
C LEU A 310 24.84 10.27 0.59
N LYS A 311 25.98 9.62 0.88
CA LYS A 311 27.14 9.54 -0.04
C LYS A 311 26.82 8.82 -1.36
N LEU A 312 25.77 7.98 -1.41
CA LEU A 312 25.29 7.41 -2.67
C LEU A 312 24.97 8.48 -3.70
N ALA A 313 24.53 9.66 -3.28
CA ALA A 313 24.25 10.77 -4.16
C ALA A 313 25.46 11.14 -5.04
N ASP A 314 26.68 11.10 -4.49
CA ASP A 314 27.89 11.39 -5.24
C ASP A 314 28.10 10.43 -6.41
N SER A 315 27.76 9.16 -6.24
CA SER A 315 27.89 8.16 -7.29
C SER A 315 26.69 8.13 -8.24
N LEU A 316 25.49 8.43 -7.73
CA LEU A 316 24.24 8.35 -8.50
C LEU A 316 24.00 9.60 -9.35
N PHE A 317 24.31 10.79 -8.82
CA PHE A 317 24.01 12.05 -9.50
C PHE A 317 25.18 12.62 -10.30
N LYS A 318 26.43 12.26 -9.98
CA LYS A 318 27.62 12.74 -10.71
C LYS A 318 27.95 11.95 -11.98
N SER A 319 27.50 10.70 -12.09
CA SER A 319 27.85 9.83 -13.23
C SER A 319 27.05 10.07 -14.51
N GLU A 320 26.18 11.08 -14.55
CA GLU A 320 25.33 11.41 -15.70
C GLU A 320 25.57 12.82 -16.27
N LYS A 321 26.78 13.40 -16.04
CA LYS A 321 27.20 14.63 -16.70
C LYS A 321 27.94 14.35 -18.01
#